data_cbddba07648bdc097d5dc66ad464d696
#
_entry.id   cbddba07648bdc097d5dc66ad464d696
#
_cell.length_a   1.000
_cell.length_b   1.000
_cell.length_c   1.000
_cell.angle_alpha   90.00
_cell.angle_beta   90.00
_cell.angle_gamma   90.00
#
_symmetry.space_group_name_H-M   'P 1'
#
loop_
_entity.id
_entity.type
_entity.pdbx_description
1 polymer ?
#
loop_
_entity_poly.entity_id
_entity_poly.type
_entity_poly.pdbx_seq_one_letter_code
_entity_poly.pdbx_strand_id
1 'polypeptide(L)'
;VLLRSMVGGARTPEFALLPDEQLIDRVRSDLQDILGISAEPDFIRIFRHERAIPQYVVGHAARLQAMGDRLTRHPGLILTGNAFKGVSWNDCIVNADKTAESLLSPGKNGVGQW
;
A
#
# COMPACT_ATOMS: atom_id res chain seq x y z
N VAL A 1 24.91 -9.33 6.95
CA VAL A 1 23.95 -8.20 6.69
C VAL A 1 22.78 -8.76 5.91
N LEU A 2 21.56 -8.33 6.27
CA LEU A 2 20.35 -8.66 5.51
C LEU A 2 19.88 -7.42 4.76
N LEU A 3 19.68 -7.55 3.45
CA LEU A 3 19.13 -6.51 2.59
C LEU A 3 17.73 -6.93 2.12
N ARG A 4 16.81 -5.98 2.11
CA ARG A 4 15.47 -6.16 1.57
C ARG A 4 15.27 -5.19 0.41
N SER A 5 15.14 -5.72 -0.80
CA SER A 5 14.83 -4.96 -2.00
C SER A 5 13.33 -5.07 -2.32
N MET A 6 12.69 -3.96 -2.65
CA MET A 6 11.31 -3.91 -3.12
C MET A 6 11.30 -3.51 -4.59
N VAL A 7 10.80 -4.40 -5.44
CA VAL A 7 10.83 -4.24 -6.90
C VAL A 7 9.41 -4.14 -7.45
N GLY A 8 9.21 -3.30 -8.45
CA GLY A 8 7.91 -3.10 -9.09
C GLY A 8 7.21 -1.81 -8.66
N GLY A 9 5.93 -1.90 -8.37
CA GLY A 9 5.09 -0.75 -8.03
C GLY A 9 4.43 -0.12 -9.24
N ALA A 10 3.86 1.09 -9.09
CA ALA A 10 3.03 1.72 -10.12
C ALA A 10 3.79 2.13 -11.39
N ARG A 11 5.12 2.34 -11.29
CA ARG A 11 5.94 2.82 -12.42
C ARG A 11 6.49 1.69 -13.29
N THR A 12 6.82 0.57 -12.66
CA THR A 12 7.49 -0.58 -13.31
C THR A 12 6.90 -1.90 -12.80
N PRO A 13 5.57 -2.10 -12.92
CA PRO A 13 4.91 -3.30 -12.40
C PRO A 13 5.44 -4.59 -13.03
N GLU A 14 5.91 -4.51 -14.28
CA GLU A 14 6.47 -5.61 -15.04
C GLU A 14 7.73 -6.22 -14.39
N PHE A 15 8.51 -5.43 -13.67
CA PHE A 15 9.73 -5.95 -13.02
C PHE A 15 9.41 -6.95 -11.91
N ALA A 16 8.28 -6.82 -11.23
CA ALA A 16 7.85 -7.79 -10.23
C ALA A 16 7.45 -9.16 -10.83
N LEU A 17 7.20 -9.19 -12.14
CA LEU A 17 6.77 -10.38 -12.88
C LEU A 17 7.92 -11.07 -13.61
N LEU A 18 9.14 -10.53 -13.56
CA LEU A 18 10.31 -11.15 -14.17
C LEU A 18 10.56 -12.55 -13.59
N PRO A 19 11.11 -13.48 -14.38
CA PRO A 19 11.66 -14.73 -13.86
C PRO A 19 12.66 -14.47 -12.73
N ASP A 20 12.79 -15.41 -11.78
CA ASP A 20 13.62 -15.23 -10.59
C ASP A 20 15.05 -14.82 -10.92
N GLU A 21 15.68 -15.49 -11.88
CA GLU A 21 17.05 -15.19 -12.29
C GLU A 21 17.19 -13.74 -12.77
N GLN A 22 16.32 -13.28 -13.65
CA GLN A 22 16.36 -11.92 -14.18
C GLN A 22 16.08 -10.87 -13.10
N LEU A 23 15.20 -11.19 -12.16
CA LEU A 23 14.90 -10.33 -11.02
C LEU A 23 16.13 -10.20 -10.09
N ILE A 24 16.79 -11.31 -9.81
CA ILE A 24 18.00 -11.35 -9.00
C ILE A 24 19.12 -10.53 -9.66
N ASP A 25 19.37 -10.75 -10.94
CA ASP A 25 20.40 -10.03 -11.68
C ASP A 25 20.14 -8.52 -11.68
N ARG A 26 18.89 -8.14 -11.87
CA ARG A 26 18.51 -6.72 -11.81
C ARG A 26 18.75 -6.11 -10.43
N VAL A 27 18.33 -6.77 -9.37
CA VAL A 27 18.54 -6.29 -7.99
C VAL A 27 20.05 -6.22 -7.67
N ARG A 28 20.83 -7.19 -8.11
CA ARG A 28 22.29 -7.19 -7.92
C ARG A 28 22.95 -6.01 -8.63
N SER A 29 22.56 -5.75 -9.88
CA SER A 29 23.04 -4.58 -10.62
C SER A 29 22.72 -3.28 -9.88
N ASP A 30 21.48 -3.11 -9.44
CA ASP A 30 21.06 -1.91 -8.69
C ASP A 30 21.81 -1.76 -7.35
N LEU A 31 22.08 -2.86 -6.64
CA LEU A 31 22.87 -2.86 -5.41
C LEU A 31 24.35 -2.50 -5.66
N GLN A 32 24.92 -2.96 -6.75
CA GLN A 32 26.27 -2.61 -7.16
C GLN A 32 26.35 -1.12 -7.52
N ASP A 33 25.42 -0.63 -8.33
CA ASP A 33 25.43 0.75 -8.85
C ASP A 33 25.16 1.77 -7.73
N ILE A 34 24.29 1.47 -6.79
CA ILE A 34 23.85 2.42 -5.75
C ILE A 34 24.70 2.31 -4.48
N LEU A 35 25.03 1.09 -4.07
CA LEU A 35 25.69 0.82 -2.79
C LEU A 35 27.11 0.26 -2.93
N GLY A 36 27.60 0.00 -4.14
CA GLY A 36 28.91 -0.61 -4.40
C GLY A 36 29.02 -2.05 -3.93
N ILE A 37 27.89 -2.76 -3.75
CA ILE A 37 27.87 -4.15 -3.27
C ILE A 37 27.94 -5.09 -4.47
N SER A 38 29.09 -5.77 -4.62
CA SER A 38 29.35 -6.77 -5.68
C SER A 38 29.47 -8.19 -5.16
N ALA A 39 29.40 -8.40 -3.85
CA ALA A 39 29.50 -9.74 -3.26
C ALA A 39 28.30 -10.61 -3.64
N GLU A 40 28.59 -11.91 -3.83
CA GLU A 40 27.51 -12.89 -4.02
C GLU A 40 26.71 -13.06 -2.73
N PRO A 41 25.37 -13.12 -2.82
CA PRO A 41 24.55 -13.38 -1.66
C PRO A 41 24.61 -14.85 -1.24
N ASP A 42 24.78 -15.11 0.05
CA ASP A 42 24.73 -16.47 0.62
C ASP A 42 23.29 -17.02 0.69
N PHE A 43 22.31 -16.11 0.64
CA PHE A 43 20.89 -16.46 0.77
C PHE A 43 20.02 -15.48 -0.02
N ILE A 44 19.10 -16.03 -0.80
CA ILE A 44 18.09 -15.23 -1.52
C ILE A 44 16.72 -15.83 -1.26
N ARG A 45 15.76 -14.96 -0.99
CA ARG A 45 14.34 -15.34 -0.93
C ARG A 45 13.47 -14.30 -1.61
N ILE A 46 12.63 -14.76 -2.54
CA ILE A 46 11.70 -13.90 -3.30
C ILE A 46 10.27 -14.13 -2.77
N PHE A 47 9.58 -13.05 -2.47
CA PHE A 47 8.16 -13.05 -2.20
C PHE A 47 7.46 -12.20 -3.26
N ARG A 48 6.51 -12.77 -3.98
CA ARG A 48 5.73 -12.08 -5.01
C ARG A 48 4.33 -11.76 -4.49
N HIS A 49 3.94 -10.52 -4.69
CA HIS A 49 2.60 -10.03 -4.37
C HIS A 49 2.06 -9.30 -5.59
N GLU A 50 1.21 -9.93 -6.37
CA GLU A 50 0.60 -9.33 -7.56
C GLU A 50 -0.24 -8.09 -7.23
N ARG A 51 -0.87 -8.09 -6.06
CA ARG A 51 -1.68 -7.00 -5.53
C ARG A 51 -1.26 -6.73 -4.08
N ALA A 52 -0.27 -5.88 -3.91
CA ALA A 52 0.30 -5.59 -2.59
C ALA A 52 -0.26 -4.28 -2.02
N ILE A 53 0.43 -3.17 -2.26
CA ILE A 53 0.09 -1.88 -1.67
C ILE A 53 -0.86 -1.11 -2.59
N PRO A 54 -2.02 -0.65 -2.10
CA PRO A 54 -2.92 0.21 -2.87
C PRO A 54 -2.18 1.46 -3.38
N GLN A 55 -2.40 1.79 -4.66
CA GLN A 55 -1.78 2.93 -5.30
C GLN A 55 -2.78 4.08 -5.42
N TYR A 56 -2.46 5.22 -4.82
CA TYR A 56 -3.29 6.43 -4.90
C TYR A 56 -2.94 7.19 -6.18
N VAL A 57 -3.44 6.66 -7.29
CA VAL A 57 -3.22 7.28 -8.61
C VAL A 57 -4.06 8.55 -8.77
N VAL A 58 -3.77 9.34 -9.81
CA VAL A 58 -4.55 10.55 -10.16
C VAL A 58 -6.04 10.21 -10.21
N GLY A 59 -6.87 11.05 -9.57
CA GLY A 59 -8.31 10.83 -9.43
C GLY A 59 -8.73 9.99 -8.21
N HIS A 60 -7.80 9.53 -7.37
CA HIS A 60 -8.14 8.77 -6.16
C HIS A 60 -9.05 9.57 -5.21
N ALA A 61 -8.72 10.84 -4.95
CA ALA A 61 -9.55 11.70 -4.10
C ALA A 61 -10.99 11.88 -4.65
N ALA A 62 -11.15 12.05 -5.96
CA ALA A 62 -12.46 12.15 -6.58
C ALA A 62 -13.28 10.85 -6.44
N ARG A 63 -12.62 9.68 -6.53
CA ARG A 63 -13.29 8.40 -6.27
C ARG A 63 -13.74 8.26 -4.83
N LEU A 64 -12.92 8.68 -3.87
CA LEU A 64 -13.29 8.67 -2.45
C LEU A 64 -14.47 9.59 -2.19
N GLN A 65 -14.48 10.79 -2.78
CA GLN A 65 -15.60 11.71 -2.66
C GLN A 65 -16.90 11.10 -3.20
N ALA A 66 -16.86 10.53 -4.41
CA ALA A 66 -18.02 9.88 -5.01
C ALA A 66 -18.52 8.67 -4.19
N MET A 67 -17.61 7.94 -3.52
CA MET A 67 -17.98 6.87 -2.60
C MET A 67 -18.62 7.43 -1.33
N GLY A 68 -18.07 8.49 -0.76
CA GLY A 68 -18.64 9.21 0.39
C GLY A 68 -20.07 9.68 0.12
N ASP A 69 -20.32 10.30 -1.03
CA ASP A 69 -21.64 10.76 -1.45
C ASP A 69 -22.65 9.60 -1.55
N ARG A 70 -22.21 8.43 -1.98
CA ARG A 70 -23.06 7.24 -2.04
C ARG A 70 -23.32 6.63 -0.67
N LEU A 71 -22.34 6.67 0.22
CA LEU A 71 -22.47 6.15 1.60
C LEU A 71 -23.53 6.90 2.41
N THR A 72 -23.84 8.15 2.09
CA THR A 72 -24.95 8.88 2.74
C THR A 72 -26.30 8.19 2.63
N ARG A 73 -26.46 7.31 1.62
CA ARG A 73 -27.69 6.52 1.38
C ARG A 73 -27.70 5.20 2.14
N HIS A 74 -26.61 4.89 2.84
CA HIS A 74 -26.44 3.63 3.57
C HIS A 74 -26.02 3.91 5.02
N PRO A 75 -26.96 4.36 5.87
CA PRO A 75 -26.66 4.66 7.28
C PRO A 75 -26.07 3.43 7.97
N GLY A 76 -25.00 3.63 8.72
CA GLY A 76 -24.30 2.55 9.43
C GLY A 76 -23.24 1.79 8.62
N LEU A 77 -23.14 2.03 7.30
CA LEU A 77 -22.06 1.48 6.49
C LEU A 77 -20.83 2.39 6.56
N ILE A 78 -19.71 1.83 7.01
CA ILE A 78 -18.43 2.53 7.10
C ILE A 78 -17.40 1.78 6.27
N LEU A 79 -16.63 2.51 5.46
CA LEU A 79 -15.50 1.98 4.70
C LEU A 79 -14.21 2.50 5.33
N THR A 80 -13.28 1.59 5.61
CA THR A 80 -11.97 1.93 6.18
C THR A 80 -10.89 1.00 5.64
N GLY A 81 -9.64 1.33 5.92
CA GLY A 81 -8.48 0.55 5.50
C GLY A 81 -7.58 1.29 4.52
N ASN A 82 -6.43 0.69 4.23
CA ASN A 82 -5.36 1.32 3.45
C ASN A 82 -5.71 1.64 1.99
N ALA A 83 -6.76 1.05 1.45
CA ALA A 83 -7.25 1.38 0.10
C ALA A 83 -7.96 2.74 0.05
N PHE A 84 -8.43 3.25 1.18
CA PHE A 84 -9.17 4.50 1.28
C PHE A 84 -8.28 5.64 1.77
N LYS A 85 -7.58 5.45 2.89
CA LYS A 85 -6.76 6.49 3.51
C LYS A 85 -5.59 5.89 4.29
N GLY A 86 -4.37 6.39 4.00
CA GLY A 86 -3.17 6.02 4.74
C GLY A 86 -2.71 4.59 4.47
N VAL A 87 -1.64 4.44 3.69
CA VAL A 87 -1.11 3.12 3.30
C VAL A 87 -0.18 2.52 4.34
N SER A 88 0.30 3.30 5.30
CA SER A 88 1.19 2.80 6.34
C SER A 88 0.43 2.00 7.39
N TRP A 89 1.17 1.13 8.10
CA TRP A 89 0.61 0.38 9.22
C TRP A 89 0.05 1.31 10.32
N ASN A 90 0.80 2.37 10.65
CA ASN A 90 0.38 3.34 11.65
C ASN A 90 -0.90 4.09 11.24
N ASP A 91 -1.01 4.47 9.96
CA ASP A 91 -2.23 5.11 9.44
C ASP A 91 -3.44 4.18 9.58
N CYS A 92 -3.26 2.88 9.30
CA CYS A 92 -4.33 1.90 9.45
C CYS A 92 -4.82 1.80 10.90
N ILE A 93 -3.90 1.80 11.87
CA ILE A 93 -4.24 1.78 13.31
C ILE A 93 -5.01 3.04 13.69
N VAL A 94 -4.50 4.22 13.34
CA VAL A 94 -5.16 5.51 13.64
C VAL A 94 -6.55 5.60 13.01
N ASN A 95 -6.70 5.12 11.78
CA ASN A 95 -7.99 5.13 11.09
C ASN A 95 -8.98 4.13 11.71
N ALA A 96 -8.49 2.97 12.16
CA ALA A 96 -9.32 2.00 12.86
C ALA A 96 -9.83 2.54 14.19
N ASP A 97 -8.96 3.20 14.96
CA ASP A 97 -9.33 3.84 16.23
C ASP A 97 -10.40 4.92 16.05
N LYS A 98 -10.20 5.85 15.11
CA LYS A 98 -11.20 6.87 14.76
C LYS A 98 -12.53 6.25 14.31
N THR A 99 -12.47 5.16 13.58
CA THR A 99 -13.67 4.46 13.13
C THR A 99 -14.42 3.86 14.32
N ALA A 100 -13.71 3.23 15.26
CA ALA A 100 -14.29 2.68 16.48
C ALA A 100 -14.92 3.77 17.35
N GLU A 101 -14.22 4.90 17.56
CA GLU A 101 -14.74 6.04 18.29
C GLU A 101 -16.04 6.59 17.68
N SER A 102 -16.10 6.68 16.33
CA SER A 102 -17.29 7.15 15.63
C SER A 102 -18.50 6.25 15.82
N LEU A 103 -18.28 4.94 15.95
CA LEU A 103 -19.33 3.96 16.22
C LEU A 103 -19.83 3.99 17.67
N LEU A 104 -18.93 4.26 18.61
CA LEU A 104 -19.25 4.31 20.03
C LEU A 104 -19.91 5.64 20.45
N SER A 105 -19.83 6.68 19.63
CA SER A 105 -20.38 8.02 19.90
C SER A 105 -21.48 8.39 18.91
N PRO A 106 -22.65 7.76 18.95
CA PRO A 106 -23.70 7.90 17.92
C PRO A 106 -24.36 9.30 17.81
N GLY A 107 -23.90 10.29 18.56
CA GLY A 107 -24.39 11.67 18.49
C GLY A 107 -23.51 12.67 17.73
N LYS A 108 -22.33 12.25 17.28
CA LYS A 108 -21.40 13.06 16.47
C LYS A 108 -21.27 12.48 15.05
N ASN A 109 -22.42 12.27 14.40
CA ASN A 109 -22.45 11.83 13.00
C ASN A 109 -21.84 12.90 12.08
N GLY A 110 -20.54 13.02 12.08
CA GLY A 110 -19.78 13.54 10.96
C GLY A 110 -19.80 12.49 9.86
N VAL A 111 -20.70 12.65 8.89
CA VAL A 111 -20.64 11.98 7.60
C VAL A 111 -19.19 12.03 7.14
N GLY A 112 -18.61 10.85 6.88
CA GLY A 112 -17.22 10.57 6.54
C GLY A 112 -16.37 11.77 6.11
N GLN A 113 -15.54 12.28 7.01
CA GLN A 113 -14.40 13.10 6.62
C GLN A 113 -13.31 12.14 6.14
N TRP A 114 -13.19 12.04 4.83
CA TRP A 114 -12.11 11.36 4.12
C TRP A 114 -10.82 12.16 4.18
#